data_3f74cc4d3a8db5b5aa9af628514dc3be
#
_entry.id   3f74cc4d3a8db5b5aa9af628514dc3be
#
_cell.length_a   1.000
_cell.length_b   1.000
_cell.length_c   1.000
_cell.angle_alpha   90.00
_cell.angle_beta   90.00
_cell.angle_gamma   90.00
#
_symmetry.space_group_name_H-M   'P 1'
#
loop_
_entity.id
_entity.type
_entity.pdbx_description
1 polymer ?
#
loop_
_entity_poly.entity_id
_entity_poly.type
_entity_poly.pdbx_seq_one_letter_code
_entity_poly.pdbx_strand_id
1 'polypeptide(L)'
;TWASARCEILPRLEEPFLVGSSQLDKIMELVHWLVRLRLVNECFILNNTNLAAILAKRWPDDYRDIKDTLPTWVLFFNIAGYEYLPEERVSGQIQDVIDIAQRVGVEPVPAIGRVSASDLLTAVRRPSGEPYWKLRYKGACHDIFFLTIYDKLPGLIGAMYDMADEAGYPASDMGVYLQPIVQGVNCHCEFNLFYDPKNPRESDQVRELSTSSTKSLMDRGAFFSRPYGESARMIINRDAATAAALKKVKAIVDPSNIMNPGKLCF
;
A
#
# COMPACT_ATOMS: atom_id res chain seq x y z
N THR A 1 24.91 -18.57 -8.19
CA THR A 1 23.52 -18.05 -8.15
C THR A 1 23.22 -17.37 -9.46
N TRP A 2 22.13 -17.72 -10.12
CA TRP A 2 21.67 -17.11 -11.35
C TRP A 2 20.45 -16.27 -11.07
N ALA A 3 20.40 -15.03 -11.56
CA ALA A 3 19.26 -14.15 -11.43
C ALA A 3 18.88 -13.61 -12.82
N SER A 4 17.60 -13.58 -13.12
CA SER A 4 17.09 -12.92 -14.30
C SER A 4 16.14 -11.78 -13.88
N ALA A 5 16.26 -10.63 -14.52
CA ALA A 5 15.42 -9.48 -14.29
C ALA A 5 14.77 -9.03 -15.59
N ARG A 6 13.48 -8.74 -15.55
CA ARG A 6 12.80 -8.08 -16.66
C ARG A 6 13.07 -6.58 -16.53
N CYS A 7 13.61 -5.99 -17.58
CA CYS A 7 13.79 -4.54 -17.66
C CYS A 7 12.65 -3.94 -18.50
N GLU A 8 12.12 -2.82 -18.04
CA GLU A 8 11.15 -2.03 -18.78
C GLU A 8 11.84 -0.80 -19.40
N ILE A 9 11.31 -0.34 -20.53
CA ILE A 9 11.81 0.86 -21.18
C ILE A 9 11.33 2.05 -20.37
N LEU A 10 12.22 3.01 -20.10
CA LEU A 10 11.84 4.26 -19.43
C LEU A 10 10.92 5.09 -20.34
N PRO A 11 9.86 5.68 -19.79
CA PRO A 11 8.97 6.56 -20.54
C PRO A 11 9.70 7.81 -20.99
N ARG A 12 9.31 8.36 -22.15
CA ARG A 12 9.80 9.63 -22.68
C ARG A 12 9.02 10.83 -22.15
N LEU A 13 7.75 10.62 -21.84
CA LEU A 13 6.85 11.62 -21.28
C LEU A 13 6.10 11.00 -20.10
N GLU A 14 5.91 11.79 -19.05
CA GLU A 14 5.20 11.36 -17.85
C GLU A 14 4.36 12.51 -17.31
N GLU A 15 3.10 12.20 -17.03
CA GLU A 15 2.14 13.14 -16.47
C GLU A 15 1.51 12.52 -15.21
N PRO A 16 2.08 12.84 -14.04
CA PRO A 16 1.55 12.36 -12.76
C PRO A 16 0.42 13.27 -12.25
N PHE A 17 -0.60 12.64 -11.64
CA PHE A 17 -1.76 13.30 -11.07
C PHE A 17 -2.08 12.81 -9.67
N LEU A 18 -2.78 13.66 -8.92
CA LEU A 18 -3.41 13.35 -7.63
C LEU A 18 -4.92 13.54 -7.74
N VAL A 19 -5.66 12.71 -7.02
CA VAL A 19 -7.09 12.92 -6.77
C VAL A 19 -7.34 12.80 -5.29
N GLY A 20 -7.89 13.85 -4.67
CA GLY A 20 -8.21 13.88 -3.25
C GLY A 20 -9.70 13.67 -2.99
N SER A 21 -10.04 12.87 -1.97
CA SER A 21 -11.43 12.71 -1.51
C SER A 21 -11.50 12.28 -0.04
N SER A 22 -12.57 12.65 0.65
CA SER A 22 -12.94 12.04 1.93
C SER A 22 -13.69 10.71 1.76
N GLN A 23 -14.18 10.44 0.55
CA GLN A 23 -14.97 9.26 0.19
C GLN A 23 -14.10 8.27 -0.59
N LEU A 24 -13.77 7.15 0.03
CA LEU A 24 -12.93 6.11 -0.59
C LEU A 24 -13.61 5.44 -1.78
N ASP A 25 -14.91 5.25 -1.73
CA ASP A 25 -15.70 4.62 -2.78
C ASP A 25 -15.59 5.35 -4.12
N LYS A 26 -15.62 6.67 -4.14
CA LYS A 26 -15.39 7.47 -5.37
C LYS A 26 -14.01 7.25 -5.95
N ILE A 27 -12.98 7.24 -5.08
CA ILE A 27 -11.61 6.97 -5.53
C ILE A 27 -11.50 5.55 -6.09
N MET A 28 -12.10 4.57 -5.42
CA MET A 28 -12.09 3.18 -5.88
C MET A 28 -12.83 3.00 -7.20
N GLU A 29 -13.95 3.70 -7.41
CA GLU A 29 -14.66 3.70 -8.68
C GLU A 29 -13.79 4.27 -9.81
N LEU A 30 -13.13 5.41 -9.59
CA LEU A 30 -12.18 5.95 -10.56
C LEU A 30 -11.06 4.95 -10.85
N VAL A 31 -10.40 4.42 -9.84
CA VAL A 31 -9.31 3.42 -9.99
C VAL A 31 -9.77 2.19 -10.78
N HIS A 32 -10.98 1.70 -10.55
CA HIS A 32 -11.54 0.59 -11.31
C HIS A 32 -11.50 0.86 -12.82
N TRP A 33 -11.96 2.03 -13.24
CA TRP A 33 -11.94 2.40 -14.65
C TRP A 33 -10.54 2.65 -15.20
N LEU A 34 -9.69 3.37 -14.46
CA LEU A 34 -8.31 3.65 -14.89
C LEU A 34 -7.52 2.37 -15.18
N VAL A 35 -7.62 1.39 -14.28
CA VAL A 35 -6.87 0.13 -14.39
C VAL A 35 -7.52 -0.80 -15.42
N ARG A 36 -8.86 -0.88 -15.46
CA ARG A 36 -9.59 -1.71 -16.42
C ARG A 36 -9.33 -1.29 -17.86
N LEU A 37 -9.28 0.01 -18.11
CA LEU A 37 -9.02 0.57 -19.43
C LEU A 37 -7.54 0.75 -19.74
N ARG A 38 -6.65 0.44 -18.77
CA ARG A 38 -5.19 0.56 -18.89
C ARG A 38 -4.74 1.98 -19.25
N LEU A 39 -5.37 2.97 -18.63
CA LEU A 39 -5.06 4.38 -18.89
C LEU A 39 -3.84 4.89 -18.12
N VAL A 40 -3.39 4.15 -17.11
CA VAL A 40 -2.33 4.58 -16.19
C VAL A 40 -1.24 3.50 -16.02
N ASN A 41 -0.02 3.92 -15.72
CA ASN A 41 1.13 3.06 -15.53
C ASN A 41 1.37 2.74 -14.05
N GLU A 42 1.47 3.75 -13.19
CA GLU A 42 1.45 3.62 -11.74
C GLU A 42 0.09 4.07 -11.22
N CYS A 43 -0.43 3.36 -10.21
CA CYS A 43 -1.71 3.69 -9.60
C CYS A 43 -1.77 3.11 -8.19
N PHE A 44 -1.94 3.98 -7.19
CA PHE A 44 -2.14 3.56 -5.80
C PHE A 44 -2.85 4.64 -4.98
N ILE A 45 -3.46 4.23 -3.86
CA ILE A 45 -4.14 5.11 -2.93
C ILE A 45 -3.39 5.12 -1.61
N LEU A 46 -3.22 6.31 -1.03
CA LEU A 46 -2.68 6.51 0.31
C LEU A 46 -3.69 7.28 1.16
N ASN A 47 -3.72 6.99 2.45
CA ASN A 47 -4.33 7.96 3.35
C ASN A 47 -3.36 9.12 3.65
N ASN A 48 -3.88 10.20 4.22
CA ASN A 48 -3.10 11.40 4.54
C ASN A 48 -1.91 11.11 5.46
N THR A 49 -2.03 10.13 6.38
CA THR A 49 -0.95 9.70 7.29
C THR A 49 0.23 9.14 6.52
N ASN A 50 0.01 8.19 5.60
CA ASN A 50 1.09 7.61 4.80
C ASN A 50 1.70 8.64 3.84
N LEU A 51 0.87 9.42 3.16
CA LEU A 51 1.36 10.42 2.21
C LEU A 51 2.23 11.48 2.90
N ALA A 52 1.81 11.95 4.06
CA ALA A 52 2.61 12.88 4.86
C ALA A 52 3.92 12.22 5.35
N ALA A 53 3.88 10.96 5.79
CA ALA A 53 5.06 10.22 6.23
C ALA A 53 6.10 10.01 5.12
N ILE A 54 5.66 9.78 3.89
CA ILE A 54 6.55 9.62 2.73
C ILE A 54 7.25 10.93 2.37
N LEU A 55 6.54 12.05 2.40
CA LEU A 55 7.03 13.33 1.86
C LEU A 55 7.65 14.26 2.91
N ALA A 56 7.35 14.07 4.20
CA ALA A 56 7.92 14.91 5.26
C ALA A 56 9.45 14.79 5.32
N LYS A 57 10.14 15.93 5.31
CA LYS A 57 11.60 16.03 5.39
C LYS A 57 12.06 16.41 6.79
N ARG A 58 11.29 17.22 7.51
CA ARG A 58 11.55 17.66 8.89
C ARG A 58 10.41 17.20 9.80
N TRP A 59 10.77 16.56 10.91
CA TRP A 59 9.85 16.02 11.89
C TRP A 59 9.84 16.85 13.17
N PRO A 60 8.67 17.11 13.80
CA PRO A 60 7.31 16.70 13.37
C PRO A 60 6.60 17.71 12.47
N ASP A 61 7.17 18.89 12.24
CA ASP A 61 6.47 20.05 11.68
C ASP A 61 6.00 19.82 10.24
N ASP A 62 6.90 19.41 9.33
CA ASP A 62 6.52 19.16 7.93
C ASP A 62 5.42 18.08 7.82
N TYR A 63 5.46 17.07 8.70
CA TYR A 63 4.46 16.01 8.71
C TYR A 63 3.06 16.54 9.02
N ARG A 64 2.94 17.34 10.07
CA ARG A 64 1.66 17.94 10.46
C ARG A 64 1.15 18.89 9.39
N ASP A 65 2.01 19.77 8.92
CA ASP A 65 1.70 20.74 7.87
C ASP A 65 1.21 20.07 6.58
N ILE A 66 1.81 18.95 6.17
CA ILE A 66 1.38 18.20 5.00
C ILE A 66 0.05 17.50 5.30
N LYS A 67 -0.02 16.75 6.41
CA LYS A 67 -1.19 15.95 6.76
C LYS A 67 -2.46 16.79 6.87
N ASP A 68 -2.38 17.96 7.50
CA ASP A 68 -3.52 18.85 7.75
C ASP A 68 -4.08 19.51 6.47
N THR A 69 -3.29 19.54 5.40
CA THR A 69 -3.73 20.06 4.09
C THR A 69 -4.31 18.99 3.16
N LEU A 70 -4.23 17.73 3.55
CA LEU A 70 -4.64 16.61 2.71
C LEU A 70 -6.04 16.09 3.08
N PRO A 71 -6.86 15.70 2.10
CA PRO A 71 -8.05 14.91 2.36
C PRO A 71 -7.68 13.53 2.91
N THR A 72 -8.63 12.82 3.48
CA THR A 72 -8.41 11.48 4.08
C THR A 72 -7.75 10.52 3.10
N TRP A 73 -8.17 10.53 1.84
CA TRP A 73 -7.67 9.64 0.79
C TRP A 73 -7.11 10.43 -0.37
N VAL A 74 -5.97 10.02 -0.86
CA VAL A 74 -5.32 10.57 -2.05
C VAL A 74 -4.93 9.42 -2.97
N LEU A 75 -5.51 9.44 -4.17
CA LEU A 75 -5.08 8.59 -5.28
C LEU A 75 -3.91 9.28 -5.98
N PHE A 76 -2.86 8.53 -6.20
CA PHE A 76 -1.80 8.88 -7.13
C PHE A 76 -1.89 7.99 -8.37
N PHE A 77 -1.72 8.57 -9.53
CA PHE A 77 -1.50 7.82 -10.76
C PHE A 77 -0.59 8.59 -11.71
N ASN A 78 0.07 7.85 -12.60
CA ASN A 78 0.96 8.39 -13.62
C ASN A 78 0.56 7.88 -15.00
N ILE A 79 0.49 8.76 -15.98
CA ILE A 79 0.28 8.45 -17.39
C ILE A 79 1.63 8.57 -18.08
N ALA A 80 2.05 7.54 -18.83
CA ALA A 80 3.38 7.49 -19.40
C ALA A 80 3.34 7.22 -20.90
N GLY A 81 4.05 8.07 -21.66
CA GLY A 81 4.29 7.96 -23.08
C GLY A 81 5.65 7.33 -23.38
N TYR A 82 5.67 6.32 -24.23
CA TYR A 82 6.88 5.59 -24.60
C TYR A 82 7.40 6.01 -25.98
N GLU A 83 7.92 5.09 -26.76
CA GLU A 83 8.72 5.37 -27.97
C GLU A 83 7.90 5.98 -29.12
N TYR A 84 6.63 5.56 -29.28
CA TYR A 84 5.84 5.92 -30.45
C TYR A 84 4.70 6.86 -30.08
N LEU A 85 4.67 8.07 -30.66
CA LEU A 85 3.68 9.11 -30.48
C LEU A 85 3.35 9.37 -29.00
N PRO A 86 4.38 9.64 -28.16
CA PRO A 86 4.16 9.75 -26.71
C PRO A 86 3.22 10.91 -26.35
N GLU A 87 3.34 12.05 -27.03
CA GLU A 87 2.52 13.24 -26.76
C GLU A 87 1.04 13.00 -27.06
N GLU A 88 0.74 12.44 -28.23
CA GLU A 88 -0.64 12.16 -28.67
C GLU A 88 -1.30 11.11 -27.79
N ARG A 89 -0.57 10.07 -27.42
CA ARG A 89 -1.08 9.00 -26.55
C ARG A 89 -1.36 9.52 -25.15
N VAL A 90 -0.43 10.25 -24.55
CA VAL A 90 -0.59 10.82 -23.21
C VAL A 90 -1.73 11.82 -23.21
N SER A 91 -1.82 12.72 -24.22
CA SER A 91 -2.92 13.69 -24.35
C SER A 91 -4.29 12.99 -24.46
N GLY A 92 -4.39 11.93 -25.27
CA GLY A 92 -5.63 11.15 -25.39
C GLY A 92 -6.01 10.45 -24.10
N GLN A 93 -5.06 9.81 -23.42
CA GLN A 93 -5.30 9.17 -22.13
C GLN A 93 -5.72 10.15 -21.04
N ILE A 94 -5.10 11.35 -21.00
CA ILE A 94 -5.49 12.41 -20.05
C ILE A 94 -6.95 12.81 -20.28
N GLN A 95 -7.39 12.98 -21.54
CA GLN A 95 -8.77 13.33 -21.85
C GLN A 95 -9.74 12.25 -21.37
N ASP A 96 -9.44 10.97 -21.66
CA ASP A 96 -10.23 9.84 -21.17
C ASP A 96 -10.32 9.82 -19.63
N VAL A 97 -9.21 10.07 -18.95
CA VAL A 97 -9.17 10.14 -17.48
C VAL A 97 -10.02 11.28 -16.94
N ILE A 98 -9.95 12.48 -17.55
CA ILE A 98 -10.76 13.63 -17.14
C ILE A 98 -12.26 13.32 -17.33
N ASP A 99 -12.65 12.74 -18.44
CA ASP A 99 -14.05 12.39 -18.72
C ASP A 99 -14.59 11.36 -17.73
N ILE A 100 -13.78 10.38 -17.35
CA ILE A 100 -14.16 9.39 -16.33
C ILE A 100 -14.24 10.05 -14.95
N ALA A 101 -13.25 10.84 -14.56
CA ALA A 101 -13.20 11.51 -13.27
C ALA A 101 -14.41 12.45 -13.06
N GLN A 102 -14.82 13.17 -14.10
CA GLN A 102 -16.03 14.01 -14.09
C GLN A 102 -17.29 13.19 -13.82
N ARG A 103 -17.44 12.01 -14.43
CA ARG A 103 -18.60 11.11 -14.19
C ARG A 103 -18.65 10.60 -12.76
N VAL A 104 -17.48 10.32 -12.15
CA VAL A 104 -17.35 9.88 -10.75
C VAL A 104 -17.53 11.05 -9.79
N GLY A 105 -17.36 12.29 -10.24
CA GLY A 105 -17.46 13.50 -9.44
C GLY A 105 -16.20 13.76 -8.61
N VAL A 106 -15.03 13.55 -9.22
CA VAL A 106 -13.69 13.86 -8.67
C VAL A 106 -12.85 14.56 -9.74
N GLU A 107 -11.74 15.20 -9.33
CA GLU A 107 -10.89 16.00 -10.22
C GLU A 107 -9.42 15.58 -10.09
N PRO A 108 -8.77 15.15 -11.17
CA PRO A 108 -7.33 14.97 -11.24
C PRO A 108 -6.62 16.32 -11.25
N VAL A 109 -5.65 16.50 -10.35
CA VAL A 109 -4.88 17.74 -10.20
C VAL A 109 -3.39 17.45 -10.10
N PRO A 110 -2.50 18.37 -10.50
CA PRO A 110 -1.05 18.17 -10.38
C PRO A 110 -0.56 18.30 -8.93
N ALA A 111 -1.35 18.91 -8.04
CA ALA A 111 -0.97 19.11 -6.64
C ALA A 111 -2.20 19.25 -5.73
N ILE A 112 -2.08 18.80 -4.47
CA ILE A 112 -3.05 18.99 -3.38
C ILE A 112 -2.31 19.59 -2.19
N GLY A 113 -2.71 20.79 -1.76
CA GLY A 113 -2.03 21.48 -0.67
C GLY A 113 -0.55 21.71 -0.98
N ARG A 114 0.33 21.12 -0.15
CA ARG A 114 1.79 21.20 -0.31
C ARG A 114 2.38 20.01 -1.06
N VAL A 115 1.57 19.09 -1.54
CA VAL A 115 2.01 17.85 -2.20
C VAL A 115 1.82 17.99 -3.70
N SER A 116 2.91 17.86 -4.46
CA SER A 116 2.85 17.71 -5.91
C SER A 116 2.92 16.24 -6.32
N ALA A 117 2.23 15.90 -7.40
CA ALA A 117 2.30 14.56 -7.99
C ALA A 117 3.71 14.20 -8.45
N SER A 118 4.47 15.17 -8.95
CA SER A 118 5.87 14.98 -9.39
C SER A 118 6.81 14.67 -8.23
N ASP A 119 6.62 15.30 -7.06
CA ASP A 119 7.42 14.98 -5.86
C ASP A 119 7.14 13.55 -5.40
N LEU A 120 5.87 13.13 -5.44
CA LEU A 120 5.49 11.77 -5.07
C LEU A 120 6.05 10.74 -6.07
N LEU A 121 5.98 11.02 -7.38
CA LEU A 121 6.60 10.17 -8.41
C LEU A 121 8.11 10.01 -8.16
N THR A 122 8.79 11.11 -7.83
CA THR A 122 10.22 11.10 -7.50
C THR A 122 10.51 10.26 -6.25
N ALA A 123 9.69 10.38 -5.20
CA ALA A 123 9.84 9.61 -3.97
C ALA A 123 9.63 8.11 -4.22
N VAL A 124 8.64 7.73 -5.02
CA VAL A 124 8.37 6.32 -5.39
C VAL A 124 9.53 5.71 -6.18
N ARG A 125 10.15 6.46 -7.06
CA ARG A 125 11.29 6.00 -7.88
C ARG A 125 12.61 5.94 -7.12
N ARG A 126 12.68 6.58 -5.97
CA ARG A 126 13.88 6.58 -5.12
C ARG A 126 13.56 6.07 -3.71
N PRO A 127 13.12 4.80 -3.58
CA PRO A 127 12.66 4.26 -2.31
C PRO A 127 13.79 4.06 -1.29
N SER A 128 15.05 4.08 -1.73
CA SER A 128 16.23 3.80 -0.89
C SER A 128 16.77 5.02 -0.12
N GLY A 129 15.94 6.07 0.04
CA GLY A 129 16.37 7.24 0.85
C GLY A 129 16.58 6.85 2.32
N GLU A 130 17.73 7.26 2.89
CA GLU A 130 18.04 7.04 4.31
C GLU A 130 17.70 8.29 5.14
N PRO A 131 17.10 8.13 6.33
CA PRO A 131 16.49 6.90 6.83
C PRO A 131 15.23 6.52 6.04
N TYR A 132 14.93 5.22 5.98
CA TYR A 132 13.73 4.72 5.31
C TYR A 132 12.47 5.40 5.85
N TRP A 133 11.57 5.84 4.98
CA TRP A 133 10.44 6.71 5.34
C TRP A 133 9.56 6.16 6.47
N LYS A 134 9.36 4.85 6.55
CA LYS A 134 8.58 4.21 7.63
C LYS A 134 9.21 4.36 9.02
N LEU A 135 10.51 4.64 9.08
CA LEU A 135 11.23 4.83 10.36
C LEU A 135 11.28 6.29 10.80
N ARG A 136 10.93 7.24 9.91
CA ARG A 136 11.06 8.67 10.21
C ARG A 136 10.04 9.17 11.22
N TYR A 137 8.81 8.65 11.20
CA TYR A 137 7.72 9.19 12.01
C TYR A 137 7.90 8.92 13.51
N LYS A 138 7.93 7.66 13.91
CA LYS A 138 8.04 7.25 15.32
C LYS A 138 9.25 6.37 15.60
N GLY A 139 10.07 6.06 14.62
CA GLY A 139 11.24 5.21 14.72
C GLY A 139 11.03 3.76 14.30
N ALA A 140 9.79 3.27 14.30
CA ALA A 140 9.44 1.94 13.83
C ALA A 140 8.05 1.92 13.18
N CYS A 141 7.84 0.90 12.35
CA CYS A 141 6.56 0.63 11.71
C CYS A 141 6.34 -0.88 11.63
N HIS A 142 5.15 -1.34 11.97
CA HIS A 142 4.73 -2.72 11.75
C HIS A 142 3.69 -2.76 10.63
N ASP A 143 3.94 -3.60 9.63
CA ASP A 143 3.09 -3.69 8.45
C ASP A 143 2.16 -4.90 8.54
N ILE A 144 0.87 -4.69 8.30
CA ILE A 144 -0.14 -5.73 8.14
C ILE A 144 -0.64 -5.62 6.70
N PHE A 145 -0.35 -6.59 5.85
CA PHE A 145 -0.72 -6.53 4.44
C PHE A 145 -1.28 -7.85 3.92
N PHE A 146 -2.22 -7.73 3.00
CA PHE A 146 -2.93 -8.86 2.40
C PHE A 146 -3.49 -8.48 1.02
N LEU A 147 -3.98 -9.47 0.32
CA LEU A 147 -4.74 -9.30 -0.92
C LEU A 147 -6.22 -9.47 -0.65
N THR A 148 -7.03 -8.67 -1.33
CA THR A 148 -8.49 -8.75 -1.25
C THR A 148 -9.15 -8.30 -2.57
N ILE A 149 -10.44 -8.48 -2.69
CA ILE A 149 -11.25 -7.92 -3.79
C ILE A 149 -11.82 -6.55 -3.37
N TYR A 150 -12.15 -5.72 -4.35
CA TYR A 150 -12.65 -4.36 -4.11
C TYR A 150 -13.88 -4.31 -3.21
N ASP A 151 -14.85 -5.22 -3.41
CA ASP A 151 -16.11 -5.24 -2.65
C ASP A 151 -15.91 -5.46 -1.15
N LYS A 152 -14.84 -6.16 -0.76
CA LYS A 152 -14.53 -6.42 0.65
C LYS A 152 -13.69 -5.32 1.30
N LEU A 153 -13.02 -4.50 0.51
CA LEU A 153 -12.03 -3.56 1.00
C LEU A 153 -12.58 -2.56 2.03
N PRO A 154 -13.74 -1.89 1.82
CA PRO A 154 -14.27 -0.97 2.82
C PRO A 154 -14.55 -1.63 4.16
N GLY A 155 -15.12 -2.83 4.16
CA GLY A 155 -15.40 -3.59 5.37
C GLY A 155 -14.13 -4.06 6.11
N LEU A 156 -13.06 -4.39 5.40
CA LEU A 156 -11.78 -4.76 5.99
C LEU A 156 -11.06 -3.54 6.59
N ILE A 157 -11.13 -2.39 5.91
CA ILE A 157 -10.60 -1.13 6.42
C ILE A 157 -11.36 -0.71 7.68
N GLY A 158 -12.70 -0.73 7.66
CA GLY A 158 -13.52 -0.41 8.83
C GLY A 158 -13.19 -1.31 10.03
N ALA A 159 -13.13 -2.63 9.80
CA ALA A 159 -12.75 -3.58 10.85
C ALA A 159 -11.36 -3.31 11.44
N MET A 160 -10.40 -2.87 10.63
CA MET A 160 -9.07 -2.51 11.15
C MET A 160 -9.10 -1.24 12.01
N TYR A 161 -9.90 -0.24 11.63
CA TYR A 161 -10.07 0.95 12.45
C TYR A 161 -10.77 0.65 13.78
N ASP A 162 -11.82 -0.21 13.76
CA ASP A 162 -12.51 -0.64 14.97
C ASP A 162 -11.55 -1.38 15.94
N MET A 163 -10.74 -2.29 15.43
CA MET A 163 -9.74 -3.02 16.23
C MET A 163 -8.62 -2.10 16.75
N ALA A 164 -8.22 -1.08 15.99
CA ALA A 164 -7.26 -0.10 16.47
C ALA A 164 -7.82 0.71 17.63
N ASP A 165 -9.10 1.12 17.56
CA ASP A 165 -9.79 1.84 18.63
C ASP A 165 -9.94 0.96 19.88
N GLU A 166 -10.39 -0.29 19.73
CA GLU A 166 -10.49 -1.28 20.83
C GLU A 166 -9.14 -1.54 21.53
N ALA A 167 -8.04 -1.56 20.76
CA ALA A 167 -6.69 -1.71 21.29
C ALA A 167 -6.12 -0.40 21.86
N GLY A 168 -6.85 0.72 21.75
CA GLY A 168 -6.38 2.05 22.15
C GLY A 168 -5.25 2.59 21.27
N TYR A 169 -5.04 2.04 20.08
CA TYR A 169 -4.06 2.53 19.12
C TYR A 169 -4.61 3.75 18.37
N PRO A 170 -3.90 4.89 18.32
CA PRO A 170 -4.42 6.07 17.65
C PRO A 170 -4.64 5.84 16.15
N ALA A 171 -5.87 5.76 15.72
CA ALA A 171 -6.23 5.56 14.31
C ALA A 171 -5.64 6.66 13.40
N SER A 172 -5.41 7.86 13.94
CA SER A 172 -4.72 8.96 13.26
C SER A 172 -3.26 8.66 12.91
N ASP A 173 -2.63 7.71 13.60
CA ASP A 173 -1.24 7.30 13.37
C ASP A 173 -1.13 6.08 12.46
N MET A 174 -2.27 5.51 12.05
CA MET A 174 -2.30 4.38 11.14
C MET A 174 -2.22 4.83 9.69
N GLY A 175 -1.17 4.43 9.00
CA GLY A 175 -1.06 4.57 7.56
C GLY A 175 -1.86 3.52 6.82
N VAL A 176 -2.45 3.87 5.68
CA VAL A 176 -3.12 2.93 4.78
C VAL A 176 -2.59 3.10 3.37
N TYR A 177 -2.24 1.99 2.75
CA TYR A 177 -1.81 1.91 1.35
C TYR A 177 -2.65 0.87 0.62
N LEU A 178 -3.20 1.27 -0.51
CA LEU A 178 -4.02 0.40 -1.37
C LEU A 178 -3.44 0.43 -2.78
N GLN A 179 -3.15 -0.75 -3.34
CA GLN A 179 -2.65 -0.86 -4.70
C GLN A 179 -3.51 -1.82 -5.52
N PRO A 180 -4.10 -1.36 -6.62
CA PRO A 180 -4.79 -2.23 -7.54
C PRO A 180 -3.84 -3.26 -8.13
N ILE A 181 -4.29 -4.51 -8.23
CA ILE A 181 -3.55 -5.60 -8.84
C ILE A 181 -4.37 -6.14 -10.00
N VAL A 182 -3.68 -6.49 -11.07
CA VAL A 182 -4.23 -7.15 -12.25
C VAL A 182 -5.63 -6.67 -12.65
N GLN A 183 -5.69 -5.70 -13.55
CA GLN A 183 -6.92 -5.21 -14.20
C GLN A 183 -8.03 -4.75 -13.25
N GLY A 184 -7.66 -4.35 -12.01
CA GLY A 184 -8.61 -3.76 -11.08
C GLY A 184 -9.62 -4.73 -10.45
N VAL A 185 -9.33 -6.03 -10.40
CA VAL A 185 -10.18 -7.02 -9.72
C VAL A 185 -9.75 -7.20 -8.27
N ASN A 186 -8.45 -7.26 -8.03
CA ASN A 186 -7.86 -7.45 -6.71
C ASN A 186 -7.11 -6.20 -6.26
N CYS A 187 -6.98 -6.04 -4.95
CA CYS A 187 -6.28 -4.96 -4.33
C CYS A 187 -5.30 -5.50 -3.26
N HIS A 188 -4.07 -5.01 -3.29
CA HIS A 188 -3.17 -5.09 -2.14
C HIS A 188 -3.60 -4.03 -1.14
N CYS A 189 -3.87 -4.43 0.08
CA CYS A 189 -4.17 -3.54 1.20
C CYS A 189 -3.07 -3.70 2.24
N GLU A 190 -2.54 -2.58 2.71
CA GLU A 190 -1.50 -2.54 3.74
C GLU A 190 -1.85 -1.49 4.79
N PHE A 191 -1.77 -1.88 6.05
CA PHE A 191 -1.83 -0.98 7.21
C PHE A 191 -0.44 -0.83 7.79
N ASN A 192 -0.01 0.40 8.01
CA ASN A 192 1.27 0.76 8.59
C ASN A 192 1.03 1.29 10.00
N LEU A 193 1.40 0.51 10.99
CA LEU A 193 1.27 0.85 12.41
C LEU A 193 2.57 1.49 12.89
N PHE A 194 2.60 2.81 12.94
CA PHE A 194 3.77 3.56 13.42
C PHE A 194 3.84 3.55 14.94
N TYR A 195 5.02 3.33 15.52
CA TYR A 195 5.23 3.32 16.97
C TYR A 195 6.66 3.70 17.35
N ASP A 196 6.85 4.14 18.60
CA ASP A 196 8.20 4.34 19.18
C ASP A 196 8.71 3.01 19.74
N PRO A 197 9.77 2.41 19.16
CA PRO A 197 10.34 1.15 19.64
C PRO A 197 11.00 1.27 21.02
N LYS A 198 11.25 2.49 21.50
CA LYS A 198 11.78 2.76 22.84
C LYS A 198 10.67 2.79 23.89
N ASN A 199 9.40 2.87 23.48
CA ASN A 199 8.24 2.81 24.36
C ASN A 199 7.70 1.37 24.42
N PRO A 200 7.93 0.61 25.50
CA PRO A 200 7.47 -0.78 25.62
C PRO A 200 5.97 -0.92 25.48
N ARG A 201 5.20 0.06 25.95
CA ARG A 201 3.70 0.04 25.85
C ARG A 201 3.25 0.12 24.41
N GLU A 202 3.83 1.02 23.61
CA GLU A 202 3.48 1.12 22.18
C GLU A 202 3.90 -0.15 21.43
N SER A 203 5.08 -0.71 21.75
CA SER A 203 5.57 -1.94 21.14
C SER A 203 4.64 -3.14 21.43
N ASP A 204 4.20 -3.29 22.71
CA ASP A 204 3.29 -4.36 23.10
C ASP A 204 1.91 -4.15 22.47
N GLN A 205 1.39 -2.93 22.47
CA GLN A 205 0.10 -2.57 21.85
C GLN A 205 0.08 -2.91 20.36
N VAL A 206 1.11 -2.54 19.61
CA VAL A 206 1.20 -2.83 18.16
C VAL A 206 1.31 -4.35 17.93
N ARG A 207 2.03 -5.08 18.76
CA ARG A 207 2.14 -6.55 18.65
C ARG A 207 0.80 -7.22 18.90
N GLU A 208 0.06 -6.83 19.94
CA GLU A 208 -1.26 -7.37 20.26
C GLU A 208 -2.27 -7.02 19.17
N LEU A 209 -2.32 -5.76 18.72
CA LEU A 209 -3.16 -5.32 17.63
C LEU A 209 -2.85 -6.09 16.34
N SER A 210 -1.58 -6.27 15.99
CA SER A 210 -1.18 -7.03 14.79
C SER A 210 -1.68 -8.49 14.85
N THR A 211 -1.59 -9.12 16.01
CA THR A 211 -2.03 -10.51 16.19
C THR A 211 -3.54 -10.64 16.09
N SER A 212 -4.29 -9.80 16.80
CA SER A 212 -5.75 -9.81 16.82
C SER A 212 -6.35 -9.44 15.46
N SER A 213 -5.80 -8.39 14.83
CA SER A 213 -6.27 -7.94 13.52
C SER A 213 -5.96 -8.93 12.41
N THR A 214 -4.78 -9.57 12.41
CA THR A 214 -4.47 -10.63 11.42
C THR A 214 -5.53 -11.75 11.46
N LYS A 215 -5.91 -12.20 12.64
CA LYS A 215 -6.95 -13.23 12.80
C LYS A 215 -8.31 -12.75 12.27
N SER A 216 -8.76 -11.58 12.72
CA SER A 216 -10.05 -11.03 12.32
C SER A 216 -10.13 -10.75 10.81
N LEU A 217 -9.08 -10.16 10.22
CA LEU A 217 -9.02 -9.88 8.79
C LEU A 217 -9.02 -11.17 7.96
N MET A 218 -8.30 -12.20 8.42
CA MET A 218 -8.29 -13.52 7.77
C MET A 218 -9.68 -14.17 7.78
N ASP A 219 -10.40 -14.10 8.91
CA ASP A 219 -11.75 -14.64 9.03
C ASP A 219 -12.77 -13.88 8.16
N ARG A 220 -12.50 -12.62 7.85
CA ARG A 220 -13.27 -11.80 6.90
C ARG A 220 -12.86 -11.98 5.42
N GLY A 221 -11.86 -12.83 5.16
CA GLY A 221 -11.43 -13.22 3.81
C GLY A 221 -10.27 -12.41 3.25
N ALA A 222 -9.45 -11.78 4.09
CA ALA A 222 -8.15 -11.26 3.69
C ALA A 222 -7.19 -12.43 3.35
N PHE A 223 -6.49 -12.33 2.23
CA PHE A 223 -5.54 -13.34 1.79
C PHE A 223 -4.09 -12.87 2.02
N PHE A 224 -3.46 -13.42 3.03
CA PHE A 224 -2.08 -13.12 3.38
C PHE A 224 -1.11 -13.91 2.49
N SER A 225 -0.69 -13.31 1.38
CA SER A 225 0.15 -13.97 0.37
C SER A 225 1.62 -14.13 0.79
N ARG A 226 2.10 -13.29 1.69
CA ARG A 226 3.49 -13.26 2.17
C ARG A 226 3.54 -13.08 3.69
N PRO A 227 3.02 -14.06 4.45
CA PRO A 227 2.99 -13.95 5.90
C PRO A 227 4.41 -13.98 6.50
N TYR A 228 4.64 -13.23 7.57
CA TYR A 228 5.92 -13.18 8.28
C TYR A 228 5.70 -13.05 9.80
N GLY A 229 6.75 -13.33 10.58
CA GLY A 229 6.69 -13.22 12.04
C GLY A 229 5.62 -14.11 12.68
N GLU A 230 4.95 -13.60 13.69
CA GLU A 230 3.90 -14.34 14.42
C GLU A 230 2.68 -14.66 13.54
N SER A 231 2.32 -13.77 12.62
CA SER A 231 1.20 -13.99 11.71
C SER A 231 1.43 -15.18 10.78
N ALA A 232 2.69 -15.48 10.42
CA ALA A 232 3.01 -16.65 9.59
C ALA A 232 2.56 -17.96 10.22
N ARG A 233 2.70 -18.13 11.54
CA ARG A 233 2.25 -19.34 12.26
C ARG A 233 0.74 -19.50 12.17
N MET A 234 -0.01 -18.42 12.36
CA MET A 234 -1.46 -18.43 12.29
C MET A 234 -1.97 -18.81 10.91
N ILE A 235 -1.34 -18.27 9.87
CA ILE A 235 -1.75 -18.42 8.48
C ILE A 235 -1.37 -19.80 7.93
N ILE A 236 -0.12 -20.22 8.12
CA ILE A 236 0.40 -21.49 7.59
C ILE A 236 -0.25 -22.68 8.29
N ASN A 237 -0.45 -22.61 9.61
CA ASN A 237 -1.04 -23.72 10.37
C ASN A 237 -2.57 -23.81 10.27
N ARG A 238 -3.21 -22.95 9.50
CA ARG A 238 -4.67 -23.04 9.27
C ARG A 238 -5.07 -24.33 8.56
N ASP A 239 -4.19 -24.86 7.70
CA ASP A 239 -4.35 -26.16 7.05
C ASP A 239 -3.10 -27.03 7.25
N ALA A 240 -3.26 -28.06 8.07
CA ALA A 240 -2.19 -29.00 8.40
C ALA A 240 -1.64 -29.75 7.17
N ALA A 241 -2.51 -30.05 6.19
CA ALA A 241 -2.09 -30.75 4.98
C ALA A 241 -1.20 -29.86 4.10
N THR A 242 -1.58 -28.60 3.92
CA THR A 242 -0.76 -27.62 3.22
C THR A 242 0.57 -27.36 3.93
N ALA A 243 0.56 -27.19 5.24
CA ALA A 243 1.78 -27.03 6.04
C ALA A 243 2.72 -28.22 5.89
N ALA A 244 2.20 -29.45 5.92
CA ALA A 244 2.99 -30.68 5.74
C ALA A 244 3.57 -30.76 4.30
N ALA A 245 2.80 -30.38 3.29
CA ALA A 245 3.26 -30.36 1.90
C ALA A 245 4.40 -29.35 1.70
N LEU A 246 4.25 -28.14 2.23
CA LEU A 246 5.30 -27.11 2.16
C LEU A 246 6.60 -27.54 2.85
N LYS A 247 6.52 -28.18 4.02
CA LYS A 247 7.68 -28.76 4.72
C LYS A 247 8.38 -29.81 3.89
N LYS A 248 7.63 -30.71 3.21
CA LYS A 248 8.22 -31.71 2.32
C LYS A 248 8.94 -31.06 1.13
N VAL A 249 8.34 -30.06 0.49
CA VAL A 249 8.96 -29.32 -0.61
C VAL A 249 10.25 -28.64 -0.13
N LYS A 250 10.22 -27.96 1.03
CA LYS A 250 11.42 -27.32 1.58
C LYS A 250 12.51 -28.36 1.86
N ALA A 251 12.20 -29.50 2.44
CA ALA A 251 13.18 -30.54 2.72
C ALA A 251 13.87 -31.11 1.46
N ILE A 252 13.18 -31.09 0.31
CA ILE A 252 13.76 -31.50 -0.98
C ILE A 252 14.78 -30.48 -1.50
N VAL A 253 14.44 -29.18 -1.43
CA VAL A 253 15.26 -28.11 -2.02
C VAL A 253 16.28 -27.52 -1.05
N ASP A 254 16.06 -27.66 0.23
CA ASP A 254 16.90 -27.14 1.32
C ASP A 254 16.96 -28.15 2.50
N PRO A 255 17.57 -29.34 2.28
CA PRO A 255 17.60 -30.40 3.28
C PRO A 255 18.34 -30.02 4.57
N SER A 256 19.25 -29.05 4.50
CA SER A 256 20.02 -28.55 5.65
C SER A 256 19.37 -27.34 6.32
N ASN A 257 18.20 -26.88 5.84
CA ASN A 257 17.48 -25.71 6.35
C ASN A 257 18.32 -24.44 6.51
N ILE A 258 19.17 -24.16 5.53
CA ILE A 258 20.06 -22.98 5.51
C ILE A 258 19.45 -21.78 4.79
N MET A 259 18.42 -21.99 3.96
CA MET A 259 17.74 -20.93 3.22
C MET A 259 16.57 -20.38 4.03
N ASN A 260 16.72 -19.15 4.53
CA ASN A 260 15.69 -18.45 5.32
C ASN A 260 15.11 -19.31 6.46
N PRO A 261 15.94 -19.83 7.38
CA PRO A 261 15.47 -20.69 8.46
C PRO A 261 14.45 -19.94 9.34
N GLY A 262 13.38 -20.63 9.76
CA GLY A 262 12.32 -20.05 10.58
C GLY A 262 11.33 -19.14 9.85
N LYS A 263 11.52 -18.85 8.58
CA LYS A 263 10.50 -18.21 7.75
C LYS A 263 9.42 -19.22 7.37
N LEU A 264 8.17 -18.78 7.20
CA LEU A 264 7.02 -19.67 6.98
C LEU A 264 6.82 -20.75 8.08
N CYS A 265 7.39 -20.56 9.27
CA CYS A 265 7.24 -21.44 10.45
C CYS A 265 7.90 -22.83 10.33
N PHE A 266 8.90 -22.99 9.46
CA PHE A 266 9.72 -24.22 9.37
C PHE A 266 11.09 -23.96 8.76
#